data_c143463012cc18f68f0567d2e26ce79b
#
_entry.id   c143463012cc18f68f0567d2e26ce79b
#
_cell.length_a   1.000
_cell.length_b   1.000
_cell.length_c   1.000
_cell.angle_alpha   90.00
_cell.angle_beta   90.00
_cell.angle_gamma   90.00
#
_symmetry.space_group_name_H-M   'P 1'
#
loop_
_entity.id
_entity.type
_entity.pdbx_description
1 polymer ?
#
loop_
_entity_poly.entity_id
_entity_poly.type
_entity_poly.pdbx_seq_one_letter_code
_entity_poly.pdbx_strand_id
1 'polypeptide(L)'
;MSEPARPPGWLPKAEFDSIFSRVPRLCVEVVIVAADRGVLLTLRGIPPNVGTWHIPGGTVLFAEPVVEAVKRVARYELGLNVDVGELLGYIEYPSHYNNGLDSPVGLAFRTEPIGGLPSAEQLPDGCAWFSRLPAGLYEEQREFLAHRLGLPPDPA
;
A
#
# COMPACT_ATOMS: atom_id res chain seq x y z
N MET A 1 -10.08 -1.16 22.11
CA MET A 1 -9.56 0.04 21.42
C MET A 1 -10.64 0.57 20.48
N SER A 2 -10.93 1.86 20.55
CA SER A 2 -11.83 2.47 19.59
C SER A 2 -11.14 2.55 18.22
N GLU A 3 -11.89 2.26 17.16
CA GLU A 3 -11.44 2.48 15.79
C GLU A 3 -11.07 3.97 15.65
N PRO A 4 -9.92 4.30 15.01
CA PRO A 4 -9.56 5.70 14.81
C PRO A 4 -10.63 6.42 14.01
N ALA A 5 -10.86 7.69 14.35
CA ALA A 5 -11.85 8.50 13.66
C ALA A 5 -11.52 8.55 12.15
N ARG A 6 -12.51 8.27 11.32
CA ARG A 6 -12.34 8.30 9.87
C ARG A 6 -12.18 9.75 9.40
N PRO A 7 -11.23 10.02 8.49
CA PRO A 7 -11.00 11.37 8.01
C PRO A 7 -12.17 11.88 7.16
N PRO A 8 -12.30 13.21 7.00
CA PRO A 8 -13.24 13.78 6.06
C PRO A 8 -13.06 13.22 4.65
N GLY A 9 -14.15 12.94 3.95
CA GLY A 9 -14.12 12.32 2.61
C GLY A 9 -14.11 10.80 2.62
N TRP A 10 -14.08 10.16 3.77
CA TRP A 10 -14.21 8.72 3.87
C TRP A 10 -15.62 8.27 3.47
N LEU A 11 -15.70 7.34 2.51
CA LEU A 11 -16.97 6.87 2.00
C LEU A 11 -17.45 5.63 2.75
N PRO A 12 -18.75 5.52 3.09
CA PRO A 12 -19.33 4.26 3.53
C PRO A 12 -19.17 3.19 2.45
N LYS A 13 -19.08 1.91 2.86
CA LYS A 13 -18.78 0.80 1.94
C LYS A 13 -19.74 0.73 0.74
N ALA A 14 -21.04 0.88 0.96
CA ALA A 14 -22.03 0.81 -0.12
C ALA A 14 -21.85 1.93 -1.15
N GLU A 15 -21.55 3.13 -0.69
CA GLU A 15 -21.28 4.28 -1.56
C GLU A 15 -19.93 4.11 -2.30
N PHE A 16 -18.90 3.65 -1.60
CA PHE A 16 -17.61 3.31 -2.18
C PHE A 16 -17.78 2.29 -3.32
N ASP A 17 -18.46 1.19 -3.08
CA ASP A 17 -18.70 0.15 -4.08
C ASP A 17 -19.49 0.67 -5.27
N SER A 18 -20.50 1.50 -5.03
CA SER A 18 -21.31 2.10 -6.09
C SER A 18 -20.49 3.02 -7.01
N ILE A 19 -19.62 3.82 -6.44
CA ILE A 19 -18.78 4.75 -7.21
C ILE A 19 -17.68 3.99 -7.96
N PHE A 20 -16.91 3.16 -7.25
CA PHE A 20 -15.70 2.53 -7.81
C PHE A 20 -15.95 1.25 -8.62
N SER A 21 -17.18 0.81 -8.73
CA SER A 21 -17.60 -0.16 -9.75
C SER A 21 -17.73 0.47 -11.14
N ARG A 22 -17.66 1.78 -11.26
CA ARG A 22 -17.92 2.52 -12.50
C ARG A 22 -16.78 3.41 -12.97
N VAL A 23 -15.88 3.80 -12.07
CA VAL A 23 -14.76 4.70 -12.37
C VAL A 23 -13.47 4.14 -11.78
N PRO A 24 -12.31 4.48 -12.37
CA PRO A 24 -11.02 4.14 -11.75
C PRO A 24 -10.88 4.76 -10.37
N ARG A 25 -10.18 4.07 -9.49
CA ARG A 25 -9.94 4.52 -8.12
C ARG A 25 -8.48 4.94 -7.96
N LEU A 26 -8.26 6.21 -7.65
CA LEU A 26 -6.92 6.71 -7.39
C LEU A 26 -6.48 6.31 -5.99
N CYS A 27 -5.34 5.62 -5.92
CA CYS A 27 -4.72 5.18 -4.68
C CYS A 27 -3.28 5.70 -4.59
N VAL A 28 -2.75 5.68 -3.38
CA VAL A 28 -1.31 5.84 -3.13
C VAL A 28 -0.75 4.55 -2.56
N GLU A 29 0.53 4.29 -2.84
CA GLU A 29 1.29 3.15 -2.36
C GLU A 29 2.51 3.68 -1.60
N VAL A 30 2.68 3.23 -0.36
CA VAL A 30 3.76 3.70 0.53
C VAL A 30 4.94 2.73 0.42
N VAL A 31 5.99 3.13 -0.30
CA VAL A 31 7.17 2.28 -0.50
C VAL A 31 8.27 2.69 0.46
N ILE A 32 8.54 1.84 1.44
CA ILE A 32 9.63 2.02 2.41
C ILE A 32 10.65 0.92 2.18
N VAL A 33 11.90 1.30 1.93
CA VAL A 33 12.97 0.38 1.59
C VAL A 33 14.14 0.60 2.53
N ALA A 34 14.69 -0.51 3.04
CA ALA A 34 15.92 -0.54 3.81
C ALA A 34 16.97 -1.34 3.04
N ALA A 35 18.20 -0.83 2.94
CA ALA A 35 19.28 -1.49 2.21
C ALA A 35 19.60 -2.89 2.72
N ASP A 36 19.45 -3.10 4.03
CA ASP A 36 19.76 -4.36 4.72
C ASP A 36 18.54 -5.29 4.92
N ARG A 37 17.32 -4.80 4.70
CA ARG A 37 16.08 -5.53 5.03
C ARG A 37 15.09 -5.66 3.89
N GLY A 38 15.26 -4.89 2.84
CA GLY A 38 14.38 -4.88 1.67
C GLY A 38 13.20 -3.93 1.81
N VAL A 39 12.01 -4.38 1.43
CA VAL A 39 10.79 -3.57 1.39
C VAL A 39 9.85 -3.94 2.53
N LEU A 40 9.13 -2.94 3.04
CA LEU A 40 8.11 -3.13 4.08
C LEU A 40 6.75 -3.41 3.41
N LEU A 41 6.16 -4.54 3.75
CA LEU A 41 4.86 -4.96 3.23
C LEU A 41 3.87 -5.21 4.37
N THR A 42 2.59 -5.19 4.03
CA THR A 42 1.50 -5.52 4.94
C THR A 42 0.72 -6.74 4.44
N LEU A 43 0.18 -7.52 5.38
CA LEU A 43 -0.63 -8.70 5.09
C LEU A 43 -2.11 -8.29 5.13
N ARG A 44 -2.83 -8.62 4.06
CA ARG A 44 -4.24 -8.29 3.97
C ARG A 44 -5.08 -9.19 4.87
N GLY A 45 -5.78 -8.59 5.83
CA GLY A 45 -6.62 -9.30 6.80
C GLY A 45 -8.11 -9.25 6.49
N ILE A 46 -8.52 -8.54 5.41
CA ILE A 46 -9.93 -8.37 5.03
C ILE A 46 -10.17 -8.79 3.57
N PRO A 47 -11.39 -9.21 3.21
CA PRO A 47 -11.74 -9.51 1.82
C PRO A 47 -11.65 -8.25 0.93
N PRO A 48 -11.40 -8.40 -0.38
CA PRO A 48 -10.99 -9.63 -1.05
C PRO A 48 -9.52 -9.97 -0.81
N ASN A 49 -9.11 -11.20 -1.16
CA ASN A 49 -7.71 -11.63 -1.17
C ASN A 49 -7.04 -11.66 0.22
N VAL A 50 -7.76 -12.13 1.24
CA VAL A 50 -7.19 -12.34 2.59
C VAL A 50 -5.92 -13.20 2.51
N GLY A 51 -4.89 -12.80 3.25
CA GLY A 51 -3.60 -13.50 3.27
C GLY A 51 -2.64 -13.11 2.15
N THR A 52 -2.98 -12.09 1.36
CA THR A 52 -2.08 -11.55 0.33
C THR A 52 -1.22 -10.44 0.90
N TRP A 53 0.09 -10.51 0.65
CA TRP A 53 1.00 -9.41 0.97
C TRP A 53 0.84 -8.28 -0.05
N HIS A 54 0.99 -7.06 0.39
CA HIS A 54 0.91 -5.89 -0.49
C HIS A 54 1.70 -4.71 0.07
N ILE A 55 2.02 -3.77 -0.81
CA ILE A 55 2.54 -2.46 -0.42
C ILE A 55 1.44 -1.74 0.37
N PRO A 56 1.73 -1.12 1.52
CA PRO A 56 0.72 -0.34 2.23
C PRO A 56 0.12 0.71 1.32
N GLY A 57 -1.19 0.76 1.22
CA GLY A 57 -1.85 1.65 0.28
C GLY A 57 -3.28 2.01 0.70
N GLY A 58 -3.84 2.99 0.01
CA GLY A 58 -5.21 3.42 0.26
C GLY A 58 -5.69 4.44 -0.75
N THR A 59 -6.99 4.63 -0.78
CA THR A 59 -7.66 5.57 -1.68
C THR A 59 -7.33 7.01 -1.30
N VAL A 60 -7.03 7.82 -2.30
CA VAL A 60 -6.95 9.28 -2.13
C VAL A 60 -8.38 9.81 -1.91
N LEU A 61 -8.59 10.56 -0.85
CA LEU A 61 -9.89 11.07 -0.48
C LEU A 61 -10.23 12.36 -1.24
N PHE A 62 -11.51 12.72 -1.26
CA PHE A 62 -11.95 13.94 -1.93
C PHE A 62 -11.20 15.16 -1.36
N ALA A 63 -10.64 15.98 -2.26
CA ALA A 63 -9.88 17.18 -1.94
C ALA A 63 -8.63 16.96 -1.05
N GLU A 64 -8.19 15.71 -0.92
CA GLU A 64 -6.95 15.38 -0.19
C GLU A 64 -5.76 15.52 -1.13
N PRO A 65 -4.72 16.31 -0.79
CA PRO A 65 -3.48 16.30 -1.55
C PRO A 65 -2.84 14.92 -1.53
N VAL A 66 -2.28 14.50 -2.67
CA VAL A 66 -1.70 13.15 -2.80
C VAL A 66 -0.63 12.87 -1.75
N VAL A 67 0.25 13.84 -1.47
CA VAL A 67 1.29 13.71 -0.44
C VAL A 67 0.68 13.50 0.95
N GLU A 68 -0.42 14.18 1.26
CA GLU A 68 -1.11 14.00 2.55
C GLU A 68 -1.79 12.62 2.64
N ALA A 69 -2.28 12.09 1.50
CA ALA A 69 -2.80 10.73 1.44
C ALA A 69 -1.71 9.69 1.78
N VAL A 70 -0.50 9.87 1.25
CA VAL A 70 0.64 8.99 1.57
C VAL A 70 0.93 9.01 3.07
N LYS A 71 0.99 10.20 3.67
CA LYS A 71 1.25 10.35 5.11
C LYS A 71 0.14 9.71 5.96
N ARG A 72 -1.12 9.90 5.56
CA ARG A 72 -2.27 9.32 6.25
C ARG A 72 -2.23 7.79 6.20
N VAL A 73 -1.97 7.22 5.02
CA VAL A 73 -1.87 5.76 4.84
C VAL A 73 -0.73 5.19 5.69
N ALA A 74 0.44 5.84 5.71
CA ALA A 74 1.56 5.40 6.54
C ALA A 74 1.20 5.39 8.03
N ARG A 75 0.51 6.40 8.52
CA ARG A 75 0.03 6.44 9.91
C ARG A 75 -0.98 5.35 10.20
N TYR A 76 -1.95 5.18 9.31
CA TYR A 76 -3.06 4.25 9.50
C TYR A 76 -2.61 2.78 9.40
N GLU A 77 -1.83 2.45 8.38
CA GLU A 77 -1.41 1.07 8.10
C GLU A 77 -0.18 0.64 8.92
N LEU A 78 0.75 1.56 9.15
CA LEU A 78 2.06 1.24 9.72
C LEU A 78 2.31 1.92 11.08
N GLY A 79 1.46 2.85 11.50
CA GLY A 79 1.71 3.64 12.70
C GLY A 79 2.92 4.57 12.59
N LEU A 80 3.35 4.92 11.38
CA LEU A 80 4.55 5.70 11.12
C LEU A 80 4.23 7.10 10.61
N ASN A 81 5.00 8.08 11.08
CA ASN A 81 5.10 9.38 10.44
C ASN A 81 6.22 9.32 9.42
N VAL A 82 5.99 9.80 8.21
CA VAL A 82 6.93 9.69 7.10
C VAL A 82 7.15 11.01 6.38
N ASP A 83 8.35 11.16 5.82
CA ASP A 83 8.63 12.13 4.78
C ASP A 83 8.38 11.48 3.42
N VAL A 84 7.67 12.18 2.54
CA VAL A 84 7.32 11.68 1.21
C VAL A 84 8.39 12.14 0.22
N GLY A 85 9.03 11.17 -0.42
CA GLY A 85 10.06 11.41 -1.43
C GLY A 85 9.51 11.37 -2.86
N GLU A 86 10.28 10.77 -3.77
CA GLU A 86 9.94 10.76 -5.19
C GLU A 86 8.78 9.83 -5.54
N LEU A 87 8.04 10.20 -6.56
CA LEU A 87 7.10 9.31 -7.22
C LEU A 87 7.90 8.29 -8.05
N LEU A 88 7.84 7.02 -7.65
CA LEU A 88 8.53 5.92 -8.35
C LEU A 88 7.82 5.52 -9.64
N GLY A 89 6.52 5.73 -9.71
CA GLY A 89 5.68 5.37 -10.84
C GLY A 89 4.26 5.08 -10.41
N TYR A 90 3.48 4.54 -11.33
CA TYR A 90 2.11 4.11 -11.04
C TYR A 90 1.96 2.62 -11.27
N ILE A 91 0.98 2.02 -10.62
CA ILE A 91 0.64 0.60 -10.74
C ILE A 91 -0.83 0.48 -11.15
N GLU A 92 -1.08 -0.17 -12.28
CA GLU A 92 -2.42 -0.59 -12.67
C GLU A 92 -2.65 -2.02 -12.19
N TYR A 93 -3.91 -2.41 -12.00
CA TYR A 93 -4.26 -3.72 -11.44
C TYR A 93 -5.22 -4.49 -12.33
N PRO A 94 -4.77 -5.00 -13.51
CA PRO A 94 -5.61 -5.83 -14.37
C PRO A 94 -6.18 -7.05 -13.66
N SER A 95 -5.46 -7.64 -12.71
CA SER A 95 -5.96 -8.76 -11.92
C SER A 95 -7.22 -8.42 -11.13
N HIS A 96 -7.41 -7.15 -10.76
CA HIS A 96 -8.62 -6.69 -10.06
C HIS A 96 -9.80 -6.57 -11.02
N TYR A 97 -9.69 -5.74 -12.05
CA TYR A 97 -10.84 -5.49 -12.94
C TYR A 97 -11.17 -6.68 -13.84
N ASN A 98 -10.20 -7.53 -14.19
CA ASN A 98 -10.45 -8.75 -14.94
C ASN A 98 -11.19 -9.81 -14.12
N ASN A 99 -11.18 -9.71 -12.79
CA ASN A 99 -11.88 -10.60 -11.86
C ASN A 99 -13.13 -9.97 -11.25
N GLY A 100 -13.66 -8.91 -11.86
CA GLY A 100 -14.90 -8.26 -11.42
C GLY A 100 -14.77 -7.42 -10.16
N LEU A 101 -13.54 -7.08 -9.77
CA LEU A 101 -13.25 -6.15 -8.69
C LEU A 101 -13.21 -4.72 -9.23
N ASP A 102 -12.74 -3.79 -8.42
CA ASP A 102 -12.58 -2.40 -8.85
C ASP A 102 -11.37 -2.19 -9.78
N SER A 103 -11.14 -0.95 -10.20
CA SER A 103 -10.05 -0.57 -11.10
C SER A 103 -9.12 0.45 -10.41
N PRO A 104 -8.28 0.01 -9.45
CA PRO A 104 -7.36 0.92 -8.79
C PRO A 104 -6.17 1.30 -9.68
N VAL A 105 -5.72 2.54 -9.52
CA VAL A 105 -4.44 3.03 -10.03
C VAL A 105 -3.67 3.56 -8.83
N GLY A 106 -2.55 2.94 -8.51
CA GLY A 106 -1.73 3.28 -7.36
C GLY A 106 -0.53 4.14 -7.74
N LEU A 107 -0.39 5.29 -7.11
CA LEU A 107 0.81 6.12 -7.21
C LEU A 107 1.81 5.67 -6.14
N ALA A 108 2.91 5.09 -6.54
CA ALA A 108 3.92 4.55 -5.62
C ALA A 108 4.97 5.60 -5.29
N PHE A 109 5.04 5.97 -4.02
CA PHE A 109 6.00 6.95 -3.51
C PHE A 109 7.05 6.30 -2.63
N ARG A 110 8.30 6.63 -2.88
CA ARG A 110 9.36 6.34 -1.91
C ARG A 110 9.15 7.22 -0.69
N THR A 111 9.15 6.61 0.49
CA THR A 111 8.94 7.32 1.75
C THR A 111 9.98 6.93 2.78
N GLU A 112 10.27 7.84 3.68
CA GLU A 112 11.21 7.59 4.78
C GLU A 112 10.54 7.87 6.12
N PRO A 113 10.54 6.89 7.05
CA PRO A 113 10.05 7.14 8.40
C PRO A 113 10.85 8.23 9.12
N ILE A 114 10.14 9.16 9.74
CA ILE A 114 10.75 10.18 10.58
C ILE A 114 11.23 9.51 11.87
N GLY A 115 12.49 9.73 12.23
CA GLY A 115 13.08 9.10 13.40
C GLY A 115 13.76 7.75 13.12
N GLY A 116 13.85 7.36 11.85
CA GLY A 116 14.55 6.14 11.41
C GLY A 116 13.64 4.98 11.10
N LEU A 117 14.23 3.94 10.51
CA LEU A 117 13.51 2.73 10.12
C LEU A 117 13.12 1.90 11.35
N PRO A 118 11.86 1.43 11.44
CA PRO A 118 11.44 0.58 12.55
C PRO A 118 12.12 -0.80 12.48
N SER A 119 12.46 -1.35 13.64
CA SER A 119 12.87 -2.75 13.73
C SER A 119 11.65 -3.67 13.54
N ALA A 120 11.91 -4.97 13.33
CA ALA A 120 10.82 -5.95 13.18
C ALA A 120 9.88 -5.94 14.39
N GLU A 121 10.41 -5.78 15.60
CA GLU A 121 9.62 -5.76 16.83
C GLU A 121 8.78 -4.50 17.01
N GLN A 122 9.15 -3.41 16.33
CA GLN A 122 8.42 -2.13 16.38
C GLN A 122 7.28 -2.05 15.35
N LEU A 123 7.21 -3.02 14.43
CA LEU A 123 6.16 -3.04 13.41
C LEU A 123 4.83 -3.52 14.00
N PRO A 124 3.69 -2.99 13.51
CA PRO A 124 2.38 -3.55 13.85
C PRO A 124 2.25 -4.99 13.38
N ASP A 125 1.33 -5.74 13.99
CA ASP A 125 0.98 -7.07 13.53
C ASP A 125 0.57 -7.05 12.06
N GLY A 126 1.02 -8.05 11.30
CA GLY A 126 0.75 -8.13 9.87
C GLY A 126 1.65 -7.28 8.99
N CYS A 127 2.69 -6.66 9.55
CA CYS A 127 3.70 -5.92 8.79
C CYS A 127 5.04 -6.63 8.90
N ALA A 128 5.80 -6.69 7.81
CA ALA A 128 7.11 -7.33 7.81
C ALA A 128 8.04 -6.77 6.73
N TRP A 129 9.34 -6.91 6.96
CA TRP A 129 10.37 -6.61 5.99
C TRP A 129 10.65 -7.81 5.10
N PHE A 130 10.83 -7.57 3.81
CA PHE A 130 11.15 -8.60 2.82
C PHE A 130 12.35 -8.19 1.99
N SER A 131 13.45 -8.93 2.12
CA SER A 131 14.62 -8.80 1.24
C SER A 131 14.41 -9.52 -0.09
N ARG A 132 13.47 -10.45 -0.13
CA ARG A 132 12.99 -11.14 -1.33
C ARG A 132 11.48 -11.03 -1.40
N LEU A 133 10.94 -10.86 -2.60
CA LEU A 133 9.50 -10.66 -2.80
C LEU A 133 8.74 -11.96 -2.50
N PRO A 134 7.81 -11.97 -1.53
CA PRO A 134 7.11 -13.20 -1.15
C PRO A 134 6.17 -13.69 -2.25
N ALA A 135 5.95 -15.01 -2.31
CA ALA A 135 5.07 -15.63 -3.31
C ALA A 135 3.62 -15.09 -3.23
N GLY A 136 3.15 -14.75 -2.03
CA GLY A 136 1.81 -14.24 -1.81
C GLY A 136 1.62 -12.74 -2.05
N LEU A 137 2.56 -12.08 -2.70
CA LEU A 137 2.45 -10.66 -3.08
C LEU A 137 1.58 -10.50 -4.33
N TYR A 138 0.81 -9.40 -4.43
CA TYR A 138 0.10 -9.06 -5.66
C TYR A 138 1.05 -9.02 -6.86
N GLU A 139 0.64 -9.64 -7.97
CA GLU A 139 1.48 -9.79 -9.16
C GLU A 139 1.96 -8.44 -9.70
N GLU A 140 1.08 -7.46 -9.83
CA GLU A 140 1.42 -6.14 -10.34
C GLU A 140 2.40 -5.39 -9.44
N GLN A 141 2.28 -5.58 -8.13
CA GLN A 141 3.23 -5.01 -7.17
C GLN A 141 4.57 -5.73 -7.20
N ARG A 142 4.56 -7.06 -7.39
CA ARG A 142 5.78 -7.85 -7.58
C ARG A 142 6.57 -7.35 -8.78
N GLU A 143 5.93 -7.22 -9.92
CA GLU A 143 6.57 -6.72 -11.14
C GLU A 143 7.14 -5.32 -10.95
N PHE A 144 6.36 -4.44 -10.31
CA PHE A 144 6.79 -3.08 -10.04
C PHE A 144 8.02 -3.03 -9.12
N LEU A 145 7.98 -3.75 -8.00
CA LEU A 145 9.08 -3.76 -7.02
C LEU A 145 10.34 -4.42 -7.60
N ALA A 146 10.19 -5.50 -8.35
CA ALA A 146 11.31 -6.16 -9.02
C ALA A 146 11.97 -5.22 -10.05
N HIS A 147 11.16 -4.55 -10.86
CA HIS A 147 11.66 -3.67 -11.92
C HIS A 147 12.24 -2.35 -11.36
N ARG A 148 11.54 -1.73 -10.40
CA ARG A 148 11.93 -0.39 -9.90
C ARG A 148 12.99 -0.44 -8.80
N LEU A 149 12.99 -1.48 -7.97
CA LEU A 149 13.90 -1.59 -6.84
C LEU A 149 14.90 -2.74 -6.97
N GLY A 150 14.80 -3.56 -8.01
CA GLY A 150 15.68 -4.69 -8.22
C GLY A 150 15.55 -5.79 -7.18
N LEU A 151 14.43 -5.88 -6.48
CA LEU A 151 14.23 -6.90 -5.46
C LEU A 151 13.98 -8.27 -6.10
N PRO A 152 14.73 -9.31 -5.69
CA PRO A 152 14.56 -10.65 -6.24
C PRO A 152 13.30 -11.33 -5.69
N PRO A 153 12.70 -12.26 -6.46
CA PRO A 153 11.63 -13.08 -5.93
C PRO A 153 12.16 -14.07 -4.90
N ASP A 154 11.27 -14.49 -3.99
CA ASP A 154 11.57 -15.57 -3.09
C ASP A 154 11.70 -16.87 -3.90
N PRO A 155 12.74 -17.71 -3.70
CA PRO A 155 12.83 -18.97 -4.38
C PRO A 155 11.67 -19.88 -3.97
N ALA A 156 11.03 -20.46 -4.94
CA ALA A 156 9.92 -21.40 -4.74
C ALA A 156 10.39 -22.68 -4.04
#